data_daba9611b21cbbed24a7a0b700aa7593
#
_entry.id   daba9611b21cbbed24a7a0b700aa7593
#
_cell.length_a   1.000
_cell.length_b   1.000
_cell.length_c   1.000
_cell.angle_alpha   90.00
_cell.angle_beta   90.00
_cell.angle_gamma   90.00
#
_symmetry.space_group_name_H-M   'P 1'
#
loop_
_entity.id
_entity.type
_entity.pdbx_description
1 polymer ?
#
loop_
_entity_poly.entity_id
_entity_poly.type
_entity_poly.pdbx_seq_one_letter_code
_entity_poly.pdbx_strand_id
1 'polypeptide(L)'
;VPDGLRLRRAHPQDLDDIMWLEHVSFPADAWSASQMSGELYSPHGYYVVVETVDESAAPSVVGYAGLSSLAGNPVADVQTIAVAAEQRGKGLGRVLFTELLDEARRRGVREVFLEVRADNPVAQSMYTAFGFEHIATRPRYYQPDGVDAWVMRAELPVAADATPSSSPSPSTVGPIGQEALDERG
;
A
#
# COMPACT_ATOMS: atom_id res chain seq x y z
N VAL A 1 -4.12 8.57 10.96
CA VAL A 1 -2.93 9.41 11.16
C VAL A 1 -3.04 10.04 12.54
N PRO A 2 -1.95 10.14 13.34
CA PRO A 2 -1.96 10.86 14.61
C PRO A 2 -2.37 12.34 14.47
N ASP A 3 -2.87 12.94 15.56
CA ASP A 3 -3.25 14.35 15.58
C ASP A 3 -2.08 15.25 15.18
N GLY A 4 -2.39 16.35 14.49
CA GLY A 4 -1.40 17.28 13.97
C GLY A 4 -0.63 16.81 12.74
N LEU A 5 -1.02 15.69 12.15
CA LEU A 5 -0.41 15.14 10.93
C LEU A 5 -1.48 14.87 9.86
N ARG A 6 -1.08 14.97 8.60
CA ARG A 6 -1.92 14.69 7.43
C ARG A 6 -1.20 13.78 6.45
N LEU A 7 -1.87 12.70 6.05
CA LEU A 7 -1.47 11.87 4.93
C LEU A 7 -2.09 12.40 3.64
N ARG A 8 -1.30 12.54 2.60
CA ARG A 8 -1.76 12.92 1.25
C ARG A 8 -0.91 12.33 0.15
N ARG A 9 -1.42 12.38 -1.07
CA ARG A 9 -0.63 12.08 -2.26
C ARG A 9 0.58 13.02 -2.33
N ALA A 10 1.74 12.48 -2.68
CA ALA A 10 2.92 13.27 -2.97
C ALA A 10 2.79 13.98 -4.33
N HIS A 11 3.32 15.18 -4.42
CA HIS A 11 3.42 15.99 -5.62
C HIS A 11 4.89 16.22 -5.99
N PRO A 12 5.21 16.52 -7.25
CA PRO A 12 6.58 16.83 -7.65
C PRO A 12 7.23 17.97 -6.84
N GLN A 13 6.43 18.85 -6.26
CA GLN A 13 6.88 19.95 -5.39
C GLN A 13 7.41 19.47 -4.03
N ASP A 14 7.07 18.23 -3.63
CA ASP A 14 7.57 17.63 -2.39
C ASP A 14 8.98 17.03 -2.55
N LEU A 15 9.56 17.11 -3.75
CA LEU A 15 10.83 16.45 -4.06
C LEU A 15 11.95 16.82 -3.08
N ASP A 16 12.10 18.09 -2.78
CA ASP A 16 13.18 18.57 -1.91
C ASP A 16 13.03 18.03 -0.47
N ASP A 17 11.81 18.05 0.06
CA ASP A 17 11.49 17.53 1.39
C ASP A 17 11.66 16.00 1.45
N ILE A 18 11.19 15.29 0.43
CA ILE A 18 11.37 13.84 0.30
C ILE A 18 12.85 13.51 0.24
N MET A 19 13.63 14.20 -0.59
CA MET A 19 15.06 13.97 -0.74
C MET A 19 15.84 14.27 0.52
N TRP A 20 15.47 15.30 1.28
CA TRP A 20 16.05 15.55 2.59
C TRP A 20 15.84 14.36 3.53
N LEU A 21 14.57 13.88 3.61
CA LEU A 21 14.23 12.74 4.47
C LEU A 21 14.88 11.43 4.00
N GLU A 22 15.01 11.24 2.69
CA GLU A 22 15.69 10.10 2.05
C GLU A 22 17.16 10.06 2.49
N HIS A 23 17.90 11.17 2.32
CA HIS A 23 19.32 11.22 2.68
C HIS A 23 19.56 11.03 4.18
N VAL A 24 18.68 11.56 5.04
CA VAL A 24 18.80 11.37 6.50
C VAL A 24 18.45 9.94 6.91
N SER A 25 17.52 9.29 6.19
CA SER A 25 17.09 7.93 6.50
C SER A 25 18.01 6.85 5.93
N PHE A 26 18.60 7.09 4.76
CA PHE A 26 19.40 6.14 3.99
C PHE A 26 20.74 6.77 3.55
N PRO A 27 21.63 7.12 4.48
CA PRO A 27 22.84 7.90 4.16
C PRO A 27 23.80 7.19 3.20
N ALA A 28 23.75 5.86 3.13
CA ALA A 28 24.64 5.06 2.28
C ALA A 28 24.07 4.75 0.90
N ASP A 29 22.74 4.61 0.80
CA ASP A 29 22.04 4.06 -0.35
C ASP A 29 20.80 4.89 -0.76
N ALA A 30 20.80 6.18 -0.42
CA ALA A 30 19.74 7.11 -0.82
C ALA A 30 19.58 7.18 -2.34
N TRP A 31 18.34 7.25 -2.79
CA TRP A 31 18.02 7.51 -4.19
C TRP A 31 18.57 8.88 -4.62
N SER A 32 18.89 9.00 -5.89
CA SER A 32 19.19 10.31 -6.45
C SER A 32 17.91 11.13 -6.67
N ALA A 33 18.04 12.46 -6.63
CA ALA A 33 16.91 13.36 -6.93
C ALA A 33 16.30 13.09 -8.33
N SER A 34 17.12 12.69 -9.30
CA SER A 34 16.65 12.33 -10.65
C SER A 34 15.79 11.06 -10.63
N GLN A 35 16.18 10.03 -9.88
CA GLN A 35 15.40 8.81 -9.72
C GLN A 35 14.07 9.10 -9.01
N MET A 36 14.10 9.79 -7.88
CA MET A 36 12.90 10.16 -7.11
C MET A 36 11.96 11.03 -7.95
N SER A 37 12.48 12.02 -8.67
CA SER A 37 11.69 12.83 -9.59
C SER A 37 11.02 11.98 -10.67
N GLY A 38 11.78 11.04 -11.27
CA GLY A 38 11.22 10.10 -12.25
C GLY A 38 10.03 9.33 -11.71
N GLU A 39 10.13 8.83 -10.49
CA GLU A 39 9.04 8.10 -9.83
C GLU A 39 7.84 8.98 -9.52
N LEU A 40 8.05 10.21 -9.04
CA LEU A 40 6.95 11.15 -8.76
C LEU A 40 6.15 11.54 -10.01
N TYR A 41 6.78 11.56 -11.18
CA TYR A 41 6.14 11.80 -12.47
C TYR A 41 5.65 10.53 -13.16
N SER A 42 6.02 9.35 -12.67
CA SER A 42 5.65 8.07 -13.28
C SER A 42 4.15 7.80 -13.17
N PRO A 43 3.47 7.42 -14.25
CA PRO A 43 2.08 6.97 -14.18
C PRO A 43 1.92 5.65 -13.42
N HIS A 44 3.02 4.93 -13.21
CA HIS A 44 3.06 3.66 -12.48
C HIS A 44 3.34 3.86 -10.99
N GLY A 45 3.94 5.00 -10.63
CA GLY A 45 4.27 5.35 -9.27
C GLY A 45 3.05 5.80 -8.46
N TYR A 46 3.02 5.41 -7.19
CA TYR A 46 2.11 5.94 -6.18
C TYR A 46 2.91 6.33 -4.96
N TYR A 47 3.13 7.62 -4.79
CA TYR A 47 3.87 8.15 -3.67
C TYR A 47 2.95 8.96 -2.76
N VAL A 48 3.14 8.81 -1.47
CA VAL A 48 2.41 9.53 -0.42
C VAL A 48 3.38 10.14 0.58
N VAL A 49 2.96 11.25 1.16
CA VAL A 49 3.68 11.93 2.23
C VAL A 49 2.79 12.08 3.45
N VAL A 50 3.41 12.06 4.63
CA VAL A 50 2.82 12.55 5.87
C VAL A 50 3.49 13.87 6.21
N GLU A 51 2.69 14.90 6.40
CA GLU A 51 3.16 16.25 6.73
C GLU A 51 2.56 16.74 8.05
N THR A 52 3.22 17.68 8.69
CA THR A 52 2.69 18.38 9.85
C THR A 52 1.57 19.32 9.44
N VAL A 53 0.54 19.43 10.29
CA VAL A 53 -0.56 20.39 10.14
C VAL A 53 -0.50 21.30 11.36
N ASP A 54 0.18 22.44 11.21
CA ASP A 54 0.27 23.48 12.22
C ASP A 54 -0.12 24.82 11.56
N GLU A 55 -1.15 25.47 12.09
CA GLU A 55 -1.63 26.76 11.54
C GLU A 55 -0.59 27.88 11.68
N SER A 56 0.40 27.71 12.55
CA SER A 56 1.45 28.70 12.84
C SER A 56 2.75 28.49 12.08
N ALA A 57 2.91 27.35 11.39
CA ALA A 57 4.12 26.97 10.69
C ALA A 57 3.84 26.42 9.28
N ALA A 58 4.82 26.52 8.40
CA ALA A 58 4.75 25.84 7.10
C ALA A 58 4.70 24.33 7.30
N PRO A 59 3.87 23.57 6.52
CA PRO A 59 3.87 22.12 6.55
C PRO A 59 5.27 21.56 6.30
N SER A 60 5.65 20.51 7.02
CA SER A 60 6.91 19.82 6.85
C SER A 60 6.65 18.32 6.64
N VAL A 61 7.27 17.71 5.65
CA VAL A 61 7.16 16.27 5.39
C VAL A 61 7.94 15.50 6.46
N VAL A 62 7.24 14.66 7.18
CA VAL A 62 7.80 13.82 8.28
C VAL A 62 7.79 12.33 7.98
N GLY A 63 7.27 11.94 6.84
CA GLY A 63 7.29 10.57 6.34
C GLY A 63 6.85 10.51 4.89
N TYR A 64 7.33 9.52 4.16
CA TYR A 64 6.89 9.25 2.80
C TYR A 64 7.01 7.76 2.49
N ALA A 65 6.28 7.32 1.47
CA ALA A 65 6.37 5.97 0.96
C ALA A 65 5.99 5.94 -0.52
N GLY A 66 6.52 4.95 -1.24
CA GLY A 66 6.30 4.76 -2.67
C GLY A 66 5.99 3.32 -3.04
N LEU A 67 5.03 3.16 -3.96
CA LEU A 67 4.64 1.91 -4.60
C LEU A 67 4.76 2.09 -6.11
N SER A 68 5.26 1.07 -6.80
CA SER A 68 5.25 1.01 -8.26
C SER A 68 4.43 -0.19 -8.73
N SER A 69 3.55 0.02 -9.72
CA SER A 69 2.76 -1.04 -10.34
C SER A 69 2.37 -0.64 -11.75
N LEU A 70 2.71 -1.46 -12.73
CA LEU A 70 2.28 -1.28 -14.12
C LEU A 70 0.77 -1.48 -14.24
N ALA A 71 0.12 -0.67 -15.06
CA ALA A 71 -1.32 -0.79 -15.30
C ALA A 71 -1.68 -2.20 -15.78
N GLY A 72 -2.63 -2.84 -15.11
CA GLY A 72 -3.09 -4.19 -15.43
C GLY A 72 -2.14 -5.32 -14.99
N ASN A 73 -1.01 -5.01 -14.38
CA ASN A 73 -0.13 -6.02 -13.80
C ASN A 73 -0.67 -6.43 -12.41
N PRO A 74 -0.80 -7.73 -12.11
CA PRO A 74 -1.21 -8.20 -10.80
C PRO A 74 -0.11 -8.07 -9.72
N VAL A 75 1.04 -7.51 -10.06
CA VAL A 75 2.21 -7.35 -9.18
C VAL A 75 2.53 -5.89 -8.94
N ALA A 76 2.92 -5.57 -7.71
CA ALA A 76 3.45 -4.27 -7.32
C ALA A 76 4.70 -4.42 -6.46
N ASP A 77 5.53 -3.38 -6.48
CA ASP A 77 6.72 -3.28 -5.66
C ASP A 77 6.65 -2.06 -4.74
N VAL A 78 6.86 -2.26 -3.44
CA VAL A 78 7.11 -1.16 -2.51
C VAL A 78 8.55 -0.69 -2.73
N GLN A 79 8.67 0.56 -3.16
CA GLN A 79 9.96 1.12 -3.59
C GLN A 79 10.78 1.65 -2.41
N THR A 80 10.11 2.36 -1.52
CA THR A 80 10.76 3.02 -0.38
C THR A 80 9.73 3.39 0.68
N ILE A 81 10.18 3.50 1.92
CA ILE A 81 9.39 4.01 3.04
C ILE A 81 10.34 4.60 4.08
N ALA A 82 10.12 5.85 4.46
CA ALA A 82 10.89 6.53 5.48
C ALA A 82 10.01 7.35 6.42
N VAL A 83 10.43 7.44 7.67
CA VAL A 83 9.80 8.24 8.72
C VAL A 83 10.89 8.99 9.47
N ALA A 84 10.70 10.30 9.65
CA ALA A 84 11.59 11.17 10.41
C ALA A 84 11.84 10.60 11.82
N ALA A 85 13.06 10.72 12.31
CA ALA A 85 13.51 10.07 13.54
C ALA A 85 12.58 10.40 14.73
N GLU A 86 12.17 11.66 14.85
CA GLU A 86 11.30 12.19 15.93
C GLU A 86 9.84 11.68 15.85
N GLN A 87 9.45 11.11 14.72
CA GLN A 87 8.12 10.54 14.48
C GLN A 87 8.11 9.01 14.48
N ARG A 88 9.28 8.37 14.63
CA ARG A 88 9.35 6.91 14.73
C ARG A 88 8.70 6.41 16.03
N GLY A 89 8.28 5.15 16.02
CA GLY A 89 7.60 4.55 17.18
C GLY A 89 6.14 4.99 17.38
N LYS A 90 5.63 5.95 16.60
CA LYS A 90 4.26 6.47 16.67
C LYS A 90 3.28 5.83 15.65
N GLY A 91 3.69 4.77 14.99
CA GLY A 91 2.86 4.02 14.05
C GLY A 91 2.81 4.59 12.63
N LEU A 92 3.52 5.67 12.31
CA LEU A 92 3.49 6.29 10.97
C LEU A 92 3.94 5.34 9.85
N GLY A 93 4.94 4.50 10.08
CA GLY A 93 5.33 3.49 9.11
C GLY A 93 4.19 2.55 8.73
N ARG A 94 3.37 2.15 9.71
CA ARG A 94 2.18 1.33 9.47
C ARG A 94 1.11 2.08 8.67
N VAL A 95 0.89 3.35 8.99
CA VAL A 95 -0.08 4.20 8.26
C VAL A 95 0.32 4.32 6.78
N LEU A 96 1.59 4.68 6.51
CA LEU A 96 2.13 4.78 5.16
C LEU A 96 2.02 3.45 4.41
N PHE A 97 2.41 2.36 5.06
CA PHE A 97 2.38 1.03 4.45
C PHE A 97 0.96 0.54 4.16
N THR A 98 0.01 0.81 5.08
CA THR A 98 -1.41 0.51 4.86
C THR A 98 -1.94 1.23 3.62
N GLU A 99 -1.62 2.51 3.47
CA GLU A 99 -2.06 3.30 2.28
C GLU A 99 -1.51 2.72 0.98
N LEU A 100 -0.23 2.27 0.95
CA LEU A 100 0.33 1.60 -0.22
C LEU A 100 -0.41 0.29 -0.56
N LEU A 101 -0.72 -0.52 0.44
CA LEU A 101 -1.46 -1.77 0.23
C LEU A 101 -2.90 -1.52 -0.21
N ASP A 102 -3.53 -0.48 0.30
CA ASP A 102 -4.89 -0.11 -0.13
C ASP A 102 -4.89 0.39 -1.59
N GLU A 103 -3.87 1.14 -2.00
CA GLU A 103 -3.71 1.49 -3.41
C GLU A 103 -3.42 0.27 -4.28
N ALA A 104 -2.57 -0.65 -3.83
CA ALA A 104 -2.32 -1.89 -4.54
C ALA A 104 -3.63 -2.68 -4.78
N ARG A 105 -4.49 -2.78 -3.76
CA ARG A 105 -5.83 -3.39 -3.88
C ARG A 105 -6.71 -2.64 -4.88
N ARG A 106 -6.74 -1.30 -4.82
CA ARG A 106 -7.50 -0.46 -5.79
C ARG A 106 -7.06 -0.70 -7.23
N ARG A 107 -5.78 -0.98 -7.47
CA ARG A 107 -5.21 -1.32 -8.79
C ARG A 107 -5.43 -2.77 -9.20
N GLY A 108 -6.02 -3.60 -8.35
CA GLY A 108 -6.22 -5.03 -8.62
C GLY A 108 -4.96 -5.87 -8.50
N VAL A 109 -3.95 -5.36 -7.79
CA VAL A 109 -2.72 -6.09 -7.48
C VAL A 109 -3.03 -7.29 -6.59
N ARG A 110 -2.39 -8.42 -6.89
CA ARG A 110 -2.54 -9.67 -6.15
C ARG A 110 -1.31 -10.05 -5.35
N GLU A 111 -0.14 -9.58 -5.78
CA GLU A 111 1.13 -9.85 -5.11
C GLU A 111 1.90 -8.56 -4.95
N VAL A 112 2.42 -8.34 -3.74
CA VAL A 112 3.28 -7.20 -3.44
C VAL A 112 4.63 -7.70 -2.97
N PHE A 113 5.68 -7.13 -3.54
CA PHE A 113 7.07 -7.40 -3.20
C PHE A 113 7.70 -6.18 -2.54
N LEU A 114 8.71 -6.42 -1.76
CA LEU A 114 9.61 -5.41 -1.22
C LEU A 114 10.98 -6.00 -0.95
N GLU A 115 11.97 -5.12 -0.85
CA GLU A 115 13.30 -5.43 -0.37
C GLU A 115 13.55 -4.69 0.94
N VAL A 116 14.13 -5.38 1.90
CA VAL A 116 14.47 -4.81 3.20
C VAL A 116 15.85 -5.27 3.63
N ARG A 117 16.63 -4.37 4.24
CA ARG A 117 17.95 -4.70 4.76
C ARG A 117 17.87 -5.84 5.76
N ALA A 118 18.78 -6.81 5.64
CA ALA A 118 18.85 -7.96 6.55
C ALA A 118 19.19 -7.56 8.01
N ASP A 119 19.76 -6.37 8.20
CA ASP A 119 20.09 -5.79 9.51
C ASP A 119 19.00 -4.84 10.06
N ASN A 120 17.80 -4.81 9.46
CA ASN A 120 16.66 -3.99 9.91
C ASN A 120 15.51 -4.84 10.46
N PRO A 121 15.64 -5.42 11.67
CA PRO A 121 14.61 -6.30 12.23
C PRO A 121 13.31 -5.57 12.55
N VAL A 122 13.34 -4.26 12.78
CA VAL A 122 12.13 -3.45 13.04
C VAL A 122 11.23 -3.41 11.81
N ALA A 123 11.80 -3.11 10.64
CA ALA A 123 11.06 -3.11 9.40
C ALA A 123 10.58 -4.52 9.01
N GLN A 124 11.44 -5.53 9.14
CA GLN A 124 11.07 -6.94 8.89
C GLN A 124 9.88 -7.37 9.75
N SER A 125 9.89 -7.06 11.04
CA SER A 125 8.78 -7.36 11.96
C SER A 125 7.49 -6.65 11.55
N MET A 126 7.60 -5.40 11.09
CA MET A 126 6.45 -4.67 10.59
C MET A 126 5.85 -5.35 9.36
N TYR A 127 6.67 -5.69 8.36
CA TYR A 127 6.19 -6.34 7.13
C TYR A 127 5.62 -7.74 7.40
N THR A 128 6.25 -8.52 8.27
CA THR A 128 5.71 -9.82 8.71
C THR A 128 4.33 -9.67 9.35
N ALA A 129 4.11 -8.63 10.15
CA ALA A 129 2.79 -8.35 10.75
C ALA A 129 1.71 -7.96 9.71
N PHE A 130 2.11 -7.57 8.50
CA PHE A 130 1.22 -7.35 7.35
C PHE A 130 1.07 -8.60 6.45
N GLY A 131 1.63 -9.74 6.85
CA GLY A 131 1.53 -10.99 6.11
C GLY A 131 2.62 -11.20 5.04
N PHE A 132 3.68 -10.38 5.07
CA PHE A 132 4.82 -10.60 4.18
C PHE A 132 5.71 -11.73 4.68
N GLU A 133 6.14 -12.57 3.76
CA GLU A 133 7.05 -13.69 4.00
C GLU A 133 8.39 -13.44 3.31
N HIS A 134 9.47 -13.81 3.98
CA HIS A 134 10.81 -13.81 3.39
C HIS A 134 10.92 -14.95 2.38
N ILE A 135 11.11 -14.62 1.09
CA ILE A 135 11.14 -15.61 0.00
C ILE A 135 12.53 -15.79 -0.63
N ALA A 136 13.39 -14.80 -0.52
CA ALA A 136 14.74 -14.85 -1.08
C ALA A 136 15.67 -13.85 -0.38
N THR A 137 16.98 -14.08 -0.51
CA THR A 137 18.01 -13.13 -0.08
C THR A 137 18.86 -12.74 -1.28
N ARG A 138 19.12 -11.44 -1.43
CA ARG A 138 20.07 -10.90 -2.40
C ARG A 138 21.36 -10.55 -1.66
N PRO A 139 22.45 -11.34 -1.81
CA PRO A 139 23.69 -11.09 -1.09
C PRO A 139 24.34 -9.77 -1.49
N ARG A 140 24.85 -9.02 -0.52
CA ARG A 140 25.60 -7.78 -0.71
C ARG A 140 24.88 -6.74 -1.58
N TYR A 141 23.57 -6.65 -1.43
CA TYR A 141 22.71 -5.79 -2.25
C TYR A 141 22.91 -4.31 -1.92
N TYR A 142 22.92 -3.94 -0.65
CA TYR A 142 23.10 -2.56 -0.21
C TYR A 142 24.59 -2.19 -0.16
N GLN A 143 24.96 -1.16 -0.90
CA GLN A 143 26.32 -0.68 -1.00
C GLN A 143 26.46 0.67 -0.27
N PRO A 144 27.63 1.02 0.27
CA PRO A 144 28.93 0.32 0.18
C PRO A 144 29.16 -0.74 1.26
N ASP A 145 28.27 -0.86 2.25
CA ASP A 145 28.46 -1.71 3.43
C ASP A 145 28.23 -3.21 3.18
N GLY A 146 27.72 -3.56 1.99
CA GLY A 146 27.56 -4.93 1.56
C GLY A 146 26.51 -5.72 2.34
N VAL A 147 25.50 -5.04 2.92
CA VAL A 147 24.41 -5.70 3.63
C VAL A 147 23.50 -6.42 2.64
N ASP A 148 23.06 -7.61 3.01
CA ASP A 148 22.12 -8.39 2.22
C ASP A 148 20.72 -7.73 2.23
N ALA A 149 19.97 -7.94 1.15
CA ALA A 149 18.54 -7.63 1.12
C ALA A 149 17.71 -8.91 1.30
N TRP A 150 16.72 -8.86 2.17
CA TRP A 150 15.63 -9.82 2.17
C TRP A 150 14.59 -9.38 1.15
N VAL A 151 14.24 -10.27 0.24
CA VAL A 151 13.06 -10.10 -0.62
C VAL A 151 11.88 -10.69 0.12
N MET A 152 10.87 -9.86 0.34
CA MET A 152 9.64 -10.28 1.02
C MET A 152 8.44 -10.13 0.08
N ARG A 153 7.46 -11.02 0.20
CA ARG A 153 6.25 -11.06 -0.62
C ARG A 153 5.02 -11.25 0.25
N ALA A 154 3.92 -10.61 -0.14
CA ALA A 154 2.58 -10.92 0.37
C ALA A 154 1.59 -11.10 -0.78
N GLU A 155 0.63 -12.01 -0.61
CA GLU A 155 -0.54 -12.11 -1.46
C GLU A 155 -1.64 -11.20 -0.92
N LEU A 156 -2.25 -10.40 -1.80
CA LEU A 156 -3.41 -9.59 -1.46
C LEU A 156 -4.68 -10.38 -1.86
N PRO A 157 -5.57 -10.66 -0.89
CA PRO A 157 -6.83 -11.29 -1.23
C PRO A 157 -7.60 -10.43 -2.24
N VAL A 158 -8.11 -11.06 -3.27
CA VAL A 158 -9.10 -10.40 -4.14
C VAL A 158 -10.28 -10.05 -3.24
N ALA A 159 -10.73 -8.79 -3.27
CA ALA A 159 -12.02 -8.46 -2.70
C ALA A 159 -13.02 -9.43 -3.34
N ALA A 160 -13.58 -10.33 -2.54
CA ALA A 160 -14.63 -11.22 -3.01
C ALA A 160 -15.68 -10.31 -3.62
N ASP A 161 -16.00 -10.51 -4.91
CA ASP A 161 -17.11 -9.85 -5.55
C ASP A 161 -18.24 -9.83 -4.55
N ALA A 162 -18.70 -8.65 -4.18
CA ALA A 162 -19.93 -8.49 -3.45
C ALA A 162 -21.04 -8.96 -4.39
N THR A 163 -21.23 -10.27 -4.44
CA THR A 163 -22.40 -10.86 -5.07
C THR A 163 -23.60 -10.29 -4.32
N PRO A 164 -24.46 -9.49 -4.94
CA PRO A 164 -25.68 -9.09 -4.27
C PRO A 164 -26.44 -10.39 -4.00
N SER A 165 -26.61 -10.72 -2.73
CA SER A 165 -27.46 -11.79 -2.26
C SER A 165 -28.90 -11.40 -2.58
N SER A 166 -29.30 -11.60 -3.82
CA SER A 166 -30.70 -11.66 -4.23
C SER A 166 -31.12 -13.12 -4.12
N SER A 167 -31.46 -13.54 -2.92
CA SER A 167 -32.30 -14.71 -2.73
C SER A 167 -33.68 -14.35 -3.23
N PRO A 168 -34.21 -14.99 -4.30
CA PRO A 168 -35.61 -14.90 -4.59
C PRO A 168 -36.36 -15.71 -3.52
N SER A 169 -37.21 -15.04 -2.76
CA SER A 169 -38.17 -15.70 -1.89
C SER A 169 -39.02 -16.64 -2.73
N PRO A 170 -39.27 -17.90 -2.32
CA PRO A 170 -40.18 -18.76 -3.01
C PRO A 170 -41.61 -18.22 -2.85
N SER A 171 -42.21 -17.79 -3.94
CA SER A 171 -43.62 -17.50 -4.02
C SER A 171 -44.41 -18.79 -3.77
N THR A 172 -45.10 -18.84 -2.65
CA THR A 172 -46.07 -19.86 -2.31
C THR A 172 -47.21 -19.78 -3.31
N VAL A 173 -47.25 -20.72 -4.23
CA VAL A 173 -48.43 -20.97 -5.06
C VAL A 173 -49.39 -21.75 -4.20
N GLY A 174 -50.49 -21.11 -3.80
CA GLY A 174 -51.62 -21.77 -3.14
C GLY A 174 -52.41 -22.68 -4.13
N PRO A 175 -53.07 -23.72 -3.65
CA PRO A 175 -53.77 -24.66 -4.50
C PRO A 175 -55.01 -24.01 -5.12
N ILE A 176 -55.11 -24.10 -6.43
CA ILE A 176 -56.36 -23.78 -7.18
C ILE A 176 -57.34 -24.91 -6.96
N GLY A 177 -58.45 -24.55 -6.32
CA GLY A 177 -59.60 -25.45 -6.09
C GLY A 177 -60.22 -25.93 -7.40
N GLN A 178 -60.60 -27.19 -7.34
CA GLN A 178 -61.31 -27.93 -8.32
C GLN A 178 -62.78 -27.63 -8.11
N GLU A 179 -63.47 -27.08 -9.12
CA GLU A 179 -64.92 -27.13 -9.26
C GLU A 179 -65.24 -27.17 -10.72
N ALA A 180 -65.74 -28.27 -11.08
CA ALA A 180 -67.11 -28.75 -11.36
C ALA A 180 -67.52 -28.55 -12.82
N LEU A 181 -67.71 -29.74 -13.43
CA LEU A 181 -68.49 -30.05 -14.60
C LEU A 181 -69.89 -29.38 -14.56
N ASP A 182 -70.36 -28.89 -15.67
CA ASP A 182 -71.64 -29.34 -16.15
C ASP A 182 -71.90 -28.93 -17.62
N GLU A 183 -72.19 -29.89 -18.38
CA GLU A 183 -73.20 -30.15 -19.44
C GLU A 183 -73.60 -29.05 -20.43
N ARG A 184 -73.72 -29.54 -21.63
CA ARG A 184 -74.73 -29.35 -22.74
C ARG A 184 -74.27 -28.51 -23.94
N GLY A 185 -74.38 -29.26 -25.07
CA GLY A 185 -74.54 -28.75 -26.38
C GLY A 185 -73.96 -29.65 -27.46
#